data_7438c9d3f5b7838b9e3821d3785dbe38
#
_entry.id   7438c9d3f5b7838b9e3821d3785dbe38
#
_cell.length_a   1.000
_cell.length_b   1.000
_cell.length_c   1.000
_cell.angle_alpha   90.00
_cell.angle_beta   90.00
_cell.angle_gamma   90.00
#
_symmetry.space_group_name_H-M   'P 1'
#
loop_
_entity.id
_entity.type
_entity.pdbx_description
1 polymer ?
#
loop_
_entity_poly.entity_id
_entity_poly.type
_entity_poly.pdbx_seq_one_letter_code
_entity_poly.pdbx_strand_id
1 'polypeptide(L)' 'ESFKGFSIKQLNKKISKAIEEEDYELAAKLRDEINQRK' A
#
# COMPACT_ATOMS: atom_id res chain seq x y z
N GLU A 1 10.04 -7.42 -3.99
CA GLU A 1 8.80 -7.66 -3.28
C GLU A 1 7.59 -7.29 -4.08
N SER A 2 6.56 -8.12 -4.01
CA SER A 2 5.38 -7.90 -4.82
C SER A 2 4.14 -7.86 -3.94
N PHE A 3 3.26 -6.90 -4.23
CA PHE A 3 2.00 -6.79 -3.53
C PHE A 3 0.84 -7.28 -4.38
N LYS A 4 1.15 -8.00 -5.44
CA LYS A 4 0.11 -8.42 -6.39
C LYS A 4 -0.90 -9.37 -5.78
N GLY A 5 -0.53 -10.05 -4.71
CA GLY A 5 -1.45 -10.96 -4.04
C GLY A 5 -2.49 -10.27 -3.18
N PHE A 6 -2.36 -8.96 -2.99
CA PHE A 6 -3.28 -8.21 -2.15
C PHE A 6 -4.33 -7.51 -2.97
N SER A 7 -5.56 -7.46 -2.44
CA SER A 7 -6.60 -6.68 -3.08
C SER A 7 -6.38 -5.20 -2.77
N ILE A 8 -7.05 -4.33 -3.54
CA ILE A 8 -6.92 -2.89 -3.31
C ILE A 8 -7.40 -2.55 -1.90
N LYS A 9 -8.44 -3.23 -1.43
CA LYS A 9 -8.94 -3.01 -0.09
C LYS A 9 -7.86 -3.31 0.95
N GLN A 10 -7.13 -4.41 0.74
CA GLN A 10 -6.05 -4.78 1.65
C GLN A 10 -4.90 -3.78 1.58
N LEU A 11 -4.60 -3.31 0.37
CA LEU A 11 -3.54 -2.33 0.21
C LEU A 11 -3.87 -1.02 0.92
N ASN A 12 -5.12 -0.58 0.80
CA ASN A 12 -5.55 0.63 1.51
C ASN A 12 -5.40 0.46 3.01
N LYS A 13 -5.74 -0.69 3.53
CA LYS A 13 -5.61 -0.96 4.95
C LYS A 13 -4.15 -0.90 5.38
N LYS A 14 -3.27 -1.46 4.57
CA LYS A 14 -1.85 -1.43 4.88
C LYS A 14 -1.30 -0.02 4.82
N ILE A 15 -1.79 0.80 3.89
CA ILE A 15 -1.37 2.18 3.80
C ILE A 15 -1.74 2.94 5.08
N SER A 16 -2.97 2.75 5.56
CA SER A 16 -3.38 3.40 6.80
C SER A 16 -2.47 3.01 7.94
N LYS A 17 -2.14 1.73 8.02
CA LYS A 17 -1.27 1.25 9.08
C LYS A 17 0.12 1.86 8.96
N ALA A 18 0.64 1.91 7.74
CA ALA A 18 1.96 2.48 7.52
C ALA A 18 2.00 3.95 7.94
N ILE A 19 0.94 4.68 7.62
CA ILE A 19 0.88 6.10 7.99
C ILE A 19 0.82 6.25 9.51
N GLU A 20 0.07 5.39 10.17
CA GLU A 20 0.00 5.43 11.63
C GLU A 20 1.37 5.23 12.27
N GLU A 21 2.19 4.42 11.64
CA GLU A 21 3.53 4.15 12.13
C GLU A 21 4.56 5.09 11.54
N GLU A 22 4.09 6.07 10.78
CA GLU A 22 4.97 7.04 10.11
C GLU A 22 5.93 6.36 9.15
N ASP A 23 5.51 5.22 8.61
CA ASP A 23 6.30 4.48 7.64
C ASP A 23 5.88 4.93 6.25
N TYR A 24 6.26 6.16 5.91
CA TYR A 24 5.78 6.76 4.66
C TYR A 24 6.38 6.12 3.42
N GLU A 25 7.56 5.56 3.56
CA GLU A 25 8.18 4.88 2.44
C GLU A 25 7.34 3.67 2.03
N LEU A 26 6.90 2.89 3.00
CA LEU A 26 6.05 1.75 2.72
C LEU A 26 4.71 2.19 2.17
N ALA A 27 4.14 3.24 2.75
CA ALA A 27 2.87 3.76 2.27
C ALA A 27 2.96 4.17 0.81
N ALA A 28 4.07 4.79 0.41
CA ALA A 28 4.27 5.21 -0.97
C ALA A 28 4.31 4.00 -1.91
N LYS A 29 4.98 2.94 -1.50
CA LYS A 29 5.07 1.74 -2.31
C LYS A 29 3.71 1.08 -2.49
N LEU A 30 2.94 1.03 -1.43
CA LEU A 30 1.61 0.44 -1.50
C LEU A 30 0.70 1.28 -2.39
N ARG A 31 0.80 2.58 -2.28
CA ARG A 31 0.01 3.48 -3.09
C ARG A 31 0.36 3.33 -4.57
N ASP A 32 1.65 3.19 -4.85
CA ASP A 32 2.12 3.01 -6.21
C ASP A 32 1.51 1.74 -6.82
N GLU A 33 1.43 0.69 -6.04
CA GLU A 33 0.83 -0.55 -6.53
C GLU A 33 -0.62 -0.34 -6.90
N ILE A 34 -1.36 0.41 -6.09
CA ILE A 34 -2.76 0.69 -6.39
C ILE A 34 -2.87 1.48 -7.70
N ASN A 35 -2.00 2.45 -7.90
CA ASN A 35 -2.02 3.25 -9.11
C ASN A 35 -1.76 2.40 -10.35
N GLN A 36 -0.88 1.42 -10.22
CA GLN A 36 -0.55 0.57 -11.35
C GLN A 36 -1.70 -0.33 -11.76
N ARG A 37 -2.63 -0.58 -10.86
CA ARG A 37 -3.75 -1.44 -11.15
C ARG A 37 -4.89 -0.74 -11.88
N LYS A 38 -4.81 0.56 -11.94
CA LYS A 38 -5.82 1.33 -12.68
C LYS A 38 -5.52 1.34 -14.18
#